data_6bb8980773c18414685dd073a1412451
#
_entry.id   6bb8980773c18414685dd073a1412451
#
_cell.length_a   1.000
_cell.length_b   1.000
_cell.length_c   1.000
_cell.angle_alpha   90.00
_cell.angle_beta   90.00
_cell.angle_gamma   90.00
#
_symmetry.space_group_name_H-M   'P 1'
#
loop_
_entity.id
_entity.type
_entity.pdbx_description
1 polymer ?
#
loop_
_entity_poly.entity_id
_entity_poly.type
_entity_poly.pdbx_seq_one_letter_code
_entity_poly.pdbx_strand_id
1 'polypeptide(L)'
;LERRVTLAMLVNDRAAEWLYCYALPADCADPLLIRETLDAATYAPLAGPHNFPLVDQESNAFTVANGKLYCNVENAILVYSKAGMEAAELSPLGGRAFETELAARVCFPVKKDAKMAQTMAQYADIARKRWLADEENKRPRRQTRYVSEAEYARWGVGV
;
A
#
# COMPACT_ATOMS: atom_id res chain seq x y z
N LEU A 1 0.77 2.11 -6.88
CA LEU A 1 1.38 3.19 -6.06
C LEU A 1 0.56 3.34 -4.77
N GLU A 2 1.19 3.14 -3.63
CA GLU A 2 0.58 3.36 -2.32
C GLU A 2 0.55 4.86 -2.00
N ARG A 3 -0.61 5.36 -1.58
CA ARG A 3 -0.76 6.72 -1.05
C ARG A 3 -1.32 6.68 0.37
N ARG A 4 -1.02 7.73 1.12
CA ARG A 4 -1.52 7.95 2.48
C ARG A 4 -2.22 9.29 2.52
N VAL A 5 -3.42 9.32 3.10
CA VAL A 5 -4.20 10.55 3.25
C VAL A 5 -4.98 10.51 4.57
N THR A 6 -5.04 11.65 5.24
CA THR A 6 -5.97 11.85 6.35
C THR A 6 -7.36 12.04 5.76
N LEU A 7 -8.32 11.28 6.25
CA LEU A 7 -9.67 11.26 5.71
C LEU A 7 -10.50 12.45 6.23
N ALA A 8 -11.35 13.00 5.37
CA ALA A 8 -12.34 14.00 5.76
C ALA A 8 -13.58 13.31 6.33
N MET A 9 -13.96 13.70 7.56
CA MET A 9 -15.13 13.16 8.25
C MET A 9 -16.43 13.62 7.55
N LEU A 10 -17.36 12.70 7.46
CA LEU A 10 -18.72 12.92 6.94
C LEU A 10 -19.76 12.65 8.01
N VAL A 11 -21.01 13.04 7.73
CA VAL A 11 -22.15 12.64 8.56
C VAL A 11 -22.31 11.13 8.47
N ASN A 12 -22.32 10.48 9.63
CA ASN A 12 -22.43 9.03 9.71
C ASN A 12 -23.88 8.57 9.58
N ASP A 13 -24.20 7.90 8.49
CA ASP A 13 -25.49 7.31 8.21
C ASP A 13 -25.64 5.86 8.72
N ARG A 14 -24.58 5.31 9.31
CA ARG A 14 -24.52 3.98 9.95
C ARG A 14 -24.04 4.05 11.40
N ALA A 15 -24.48 5.05 12.13
CA ALA A 15 -24.07 5.27 13.52
C ALA A 15 -24.41 4.13 14.50
N ALA A 16 -25.28 3.20 14.11
CA ALA A 16 -25.59 1.99 14.89
C ALA A 16 -24.48 0.91 14.77
N GLU A 17 -23.66 0.94 13.73
CA GLU A 17 -22.65 -0.08 13.43
C GLU A 17 -21.21 0.47 13.55
N TRP A 18 -21.03 1.73 13.18
CA TRP A 18 -19.72 2.38 13.08
C TRP A 18 -19.72 3.74 13.74
N LEU A 19 -18.63 4.09 14.42
CA LEU A 19 -18.51 5.39 15.09
C LEU A 19 -18.29 6.54 14.13
N TYR A 20 -17.50 6.32 13.07
CA TYR A 20 -17.08 7.37 12.15
C TYR A 20 -17.34 6.99 10.69
N CYS A 21 -17.63 8.01 9.89
CA CYS A 21 -17.80 7.92 8.45
C CYS A 21 -16.90 8.94 7.76
N TYR A 22 -16.22 8.52 6.71
CA TYR A 22 -15.26 9.34 5.97
C TYR A 22 -15.52 9.34 4.47
N ALA A 23 -15.12 10.43 3.81
CA ALA A 23 -15.10 10.50 2.35
C ALA A 23 -13.96 9.63 1.80
N LEU A 24 -14.25 8.80 0.83
CA LEU A 24 -13.22 8.07 0.10
C LEU A 24 -12.53 9.03 -0.89
N PRO A 25 -11.18 9.04 -0.99
CA PRO A 25 -10.49 9.84 -1.99
C PRO A 25 -10.93 9.47 -3.41
N ALA A 26 -11.09 10.49 -4.28
CA ALA A 26 -11.56 10.27 -5.65
C ALA A 26 -10.58 9.45 -6.50
N ASP A 27 -9.31 9.43 -6.12
CA ASP A 27 -8.25 8.67 -6.77
C ASP A 27 -7.98 7.30 -6.10
N CYS A 28 -8.84 6.88 -5.17
CA CYS A 28 -8.71 5.58 -4.50
C CYS A 28 -9.20 4.45 -5.41
N ALA A 29 -8.31 3.51 -5.77
CA ALA A 29 -8.72 2.26 -6.40
C ALA A 29 -9.13 1.25 -5.33
N ASP A 30 -8.19 0.88 -4.46
CA ASP A 30 -8.42 -0.11 -3.40
C ASP A 30 -7.92 0.43 -2.06
N PRO A 31 -8.78 0.48 -1.03
CA PRO A 31 -8.38 0.77 0.32
C PRO A 31 -7.62 -0.44 0.90
N LEU A 32 -6.41 -0.22 1.39
CA LEU A 32 -5.54 -1.30 1.87
C LEU A 32 -5.62 -1.45 3.39
N LEU A 33 -5.48 -0.35 4.11
CA LEU A 33 -5.54 -0.37 5.57
C LEU A 33 -5.86 1.01 6.14
N ILE A 34 -6.43 1.01 7.35
CA ILE A 34 -6.67 2.22 8.14
C ILE A 34 -5.78 2.22 9.36
N ARG A 35 -5.23 3.40 9.64
CA ARG A 35 -4.43 3.68 10.83
C ARG A 35 -5.02 4.84 11.60
N GLU A 36 -4.79 4.83 12.89
CA GLU A 36 -5.05 5.98 13.74
C GLU A 36 -3.97 7.04 13.56
N THR A 37 -4.35 8.31 13.60
CA THR A 37 -3.39 9.40 13.70
C THR A 37 -2.86 9.40 15.12
N LEU A 38 -1.61 8.99 15.29
CA LEU A 38 -0.95 9.07 16.59
C LEU A 38 -0.60 10.52 16.89
N ASP A 39 -1.20 11.05 17.93
CA ASP A 39 -0.81 12.35 18.45
C ASP A 39 0.53 12.22 19.17
N ALA A 40 1.53 13.00 18.75
CA ALA A 40 2.87 13.00 19.35
C ALA A 40 2.86 13.30 20.85
N ALA A 41 1.79 13.92 21.34
CA ALA A 41 1.60 14.20 22.77
C ALA A 41 1.15 12.95 23.57
N THR A 42 0.45 12.01 22.92
CA THR A 42 -0.09 10.81 23.56
C THR A 42 0.92 9.66 23.54
N TYR A 43 1.76 9.62 22.54
CA TYR A 43 2.86 8.66 22.42
C TYR A 43 4.17 9.36 22.78
N ALA A 44 4.44 9.51 24.08
CA ALA A 44 5.81 9.71 24.50
C ALA A 44 6.65 8.61 23.85
N PRO A 45 7.76 8.93 23.19
CA PRO A 45 8.59 7.92 22.56
C PRO A 45 9.01 6.93 23.64
N LEU A 46 8.37 5.78 23.66
CA LEU A 46 8.82 4.64 24.46
C LEU A 46 10.25 4.42 24.00
N ALA A 47 11.14 4.79 24.88
CA ALA A 47 12.56 4.99 24.69
C ALA A 47 13.19 3.95 23.76
N GLY A 48 13.53 4.36 22.55
CA GLY A 48 14.42 3.61 21.68
C GLY A 48 14.09 3.73 20.19
N PRO A 49 15.12 3.70 19.34
CA PRO A 49 14.98 3.74 17.88
C PRO A 49 14.23 2.54 17.30
N HIS A 50 13.91 1.54 18.13
CA HIS A 50 13.24 0.30 17.71
C HIS A 50 11.73 0.44 17.50
N ASN A 51 11.13 1.53 17.99
CA ASN A 51 9.69 1.78 17.85
C ASN A 51 9.35 2.67 16.64
N PHE A 52 10.32 3.05 15.84
CA PHE A 52 10.13 3.82 14.63
C PHE A 52 10.74 3.12 13.41
N PRO A 53 10.10 3.20 12.26
CA PRO A 53 8.78 3.81 12.02
C PRO A 53 7.65 2.94 12.56
N LEU A 54 6.56 3.56 13.01
CA LEU A 54 5.31 2.90 13.45
C LEU A 54 4.60 2.18 12.29
N VAL A 55 5.34 1.44 11.51
CA VAL A 55 4.88 0.76 10.29
C VAL A 55 4.02 -0.46 10.62
N ASP A 56 4.18 -1.00 11.83
CA ASP A 56 3.55 -2.26 12.26
C ASP A 56 2.26 -2.07 13.06
N GLN A 57 1.63 -0.89 12.99
CA GLN A 57 0.28 -0.75 13.52
C GLN A 57 -0.66 -1.69 12.79
N GLU A 58 -1.37 -2.49 13.56
CA GLU A 58 -2.41 -3.36 13.04
C GLU A 58 -3.45 -2.52 12.28
N SER A 59 -3.94 -3.06 11.16
CA SER A 59 -5.00 -2.43 10.41
C SER A 59 -6.28 -2.47 11.25
N ASN A 60 -6.88 -1.30 11.48
CA ASN A 60 -8.19 -1.23 12.10
C ASN A 60 -9.26 -1.74 11.13
N ALA A 61 -10.29 -2.38 11.67
CA ALA A 61 -11.42 -2.85 10.87
C ALA A 61 -12.14 -1.67 10.20
N PHE A 62 -12.51 -1.84 8.95
CA PHE A 62 -13.26 -0.86 8.18
C PHE A 62 -14.16 -1.52 7.14
N THR A 63 -15.16 -0.77 6.68
CA THR A 63 -16.04 -1.16 5.59
C THR A 63 -16.18 -0.01 4.60
N VAL A 64 -16.21 -0.33 3.32
CA VAL A 64 -16.48 0.64 2.26
C VAL A 64 -17.84 0.36 1.65
N ALA A 65 -18.70 1.36 1.62
CA ALA A 65 -20.00 1.28 0.99
C ALA A 65 -20.40 2.65 0.42
N ASN A 66 -20.98 2.65 -0.79
CA ASN A 66 -21.49 3.87 -1.46
C ASN A 66 -20.46 5.02 -1.55
N GLY A 67 -19.18 4.70 -1.79
CA GLY A 67 -18.11 5.70 -1.86
C GLY A 67 -17.73 6.33 -0.52
N LYS A 68 -18.22 5.78 0.58
CA LYS A 68 -17.89 6.17 1.94
C LYS A 68 -17.14 5.05 2.65
N LEU A 69 -16.31 5.43 3.58
CA LEU A 69 -15.54 4.53 4.41
C LEU A 69 -16.00 4.68 5.86
N TYR A 70 -16.31 3.56 6.50
CA TYR A 70 -16.79 3.47 7.88
C TYR A 70 -15.75 2.74 8.73
N CYS A 71 -15.41 3.31 9.87
CA CYS A 71 -14.51 2.71 10.84
C CYS A 71 -14.76 3.24 12.25
N ASN A 72 -14.05 2.69 13.24
CA ASN A 72 -14.14 3.11 14.64
C ASN A 72 -12.94 3.95 15.09
N VAL A 73 -12.20 4.51 14.15
CA VAL A 73 -10.98 5.30 14.41
C VAL A 73 -11.27 6.76 14.13
N GLU A 74 -11.01 7.62 15.12
CA GLU A 74 -11.05 9.07 14.95
C GLU A 74 -9.78 9.55 14.23
N ASN A 75 -9.93 10.53 13.35
CA ASN A 75 -8.81 11.06 12.53
C ASN A 75 -8.05 9.97 11.75
N ALA A 76 -8.80 9.12 11.07
CA ALA A 76 -8.28 7.99 10.34
C ALA A 76 -7.36 8.38 9.18
N ILE A 77 -6.23 7.70 9.07
CA ILE A 77 -5.33 7.75 7.91
C ILE A 77 -5.60 6.53 7.05
N LEU A 78 -6.02 6.75 5.83
CA LEU A 78 -6.19 5.69 4.85
C LEU A 78 -4.89 5.49 4.06
N VAL A 79 -4.46 4.25 3.98
CA VAL A 79 -3.45 3.78 3.02
C VAL A 79 -4.19 3.04 1.92
N TYR A 80 -3.99 3.47 0.68
CA TYR A 80 -4.74 2.95 -0.45
C TYR A 80 -3.88 2.87 -1.72
N SER A 81 -4.30 2.06 -2.67
CA SER A 81 -3.73 2.07 -4.01
C SER A 81 -4.41 3.14 -4.86
N LYS A 82 -3.61 3.94 -5.56
CA LYS A 82 -4.11 5.00 -6.45
C LYS A 82 -4.69 4.40 -7.72
N ALA A 83 -5.88 4.88 -8.11
CA ALA A 83 -6.49 4.58 -9.39
C ALA A 83 -5.78 5.37 -10.50
N GLY A 84 -5.21 4.66 -11.44
CA GLY A 84 -4.45 5.26 -12.52
C GLY A 84 -3.04 5.68 -12.10
N MET A 85 -2.15 5.71 -13.07
CA MET A 85 -0.76 6.08 -12.91
C MET A 85 -0.38 7.02 -14.06
N GLU A 86 0.17 8.17 -13.73
CA GLU A 86 0.73 9.06 -14.74
C GLU A 86 2.11 8.58 -15.17
N ALA A 87 2.48 8.83 -16.42
CA ALA A 87 3.79 8.42 -16.95
C ALA A 87 4.96 8.98 -16.12
N ALA A 88 4.79 10.17 -15.55
CA ALA A 88 5.78 10.81 -14.67
C ALA A 88 5.95 10.13 -13.30
N GLU A 89 4.97 9.34 -12.87
CA GLU A 89 5.02 8.58 -11.60
C GLU A 89 5.71 7.22 -11.75
N LEU A 90 5.96 6.78 -12.98
CA LEU A 90 6.66 5.53 -13.25
C LEU A 90 8.16 5.66 -12.94
N SER A 91 8.68 4.66 -12.24
CA SER A 91 10.14 4.51 -12.15
C SER A 91 10.75 4.25 -13.53
N PRO A 92 12.05 4.50 -13.76
CA PRO A 92 12.69 4.20 -15.04
C PRO A 92 12.52 2.74 -15.48
N LEU A 93 12.52 1.80 -14.52
CA LEU A 93 12.23 0.38 -14.80
C LEU A 93 10.76 0.14 -15.13
N GLY A 94 9.85 0.87 -14.48
CA GLY A 94 8.42 0.84 -14.80
C GLY A 94 8.12 1.37 -16.19
N GLY A 95 8.73 2.49 -16.58
CA GLY A 95 8.64 3.03 -17.93
C GLY A 95 9.09 2.02 -18.98
N ARG A 96 10.25 1.38 -18.78
CA ARG A 96 10.74 0.31 -19.64
C ARG A 96 9.80 -0.90 -19.73
N ALA A 97 9.24 -1.32 -18.59
CA ALA A 97 8.29 -2.43 -18.57
C ALA A 97 7.03 -2.09 -19.40
N PHE A 98 6.53 -0.87 -19.25
CA PHE A 98 5.39 -0.38 -20.02
C PHE A 98 5.68 -0.30 -21.51
N GLU A 99 6.82 0.25 -21.92
CA GLU A 99 7.25 0.34 -23.33
C GLU A 99 7.37 -1.04 -23.99
N THR A 100 7.99 -1.99 -23.28
CA THR A 100 8.16 -3.36 -23.81
C THR A 100 6.83 -4.12 -23.89
N GLU A 101 5.93 -3.93 -22.94
CA GLU A 101 4.59 -4.50 -22.95
C GLU A 101 3.77 -3.94 -24.12
N LEU A 102 3.83 -2.62 -24.35
CA LEU A 102 3.17 -1.98 -25.47
C LEU A 102 3.73 -2.50 -26.81
N ALA A 103 5.07 -2.58 -26.92
CA ALA A 103 5.73 -3.12 -28.11
C ALA A 103 5.31 -4.57 -28.40
N ALA A 104 5.20 -5.42 -27.37
CA ALA A 104 4.74 -6.80 -27.49
C ALA A 104 3.31 -6.88 -28.04
N ARG A 105 2.41 -6.03 -27.57
CA ARG A 105 1.01 -5.99 -28.03
C ARG A 105 0.86 -5.47 -29.46
N VAL A 106 1.67 -4.49 -29.84
CA VAL A 106 1.60 -3.87 -31.17
C VAL A 106 2.38 -4.65 -32.23
N CYS A 107 3.36 -5.47 -31.83
CA CYS A 107 4.26 -6.16 -32.74
C CYS A 107 3.52 -7.05 -33.73
N PHE A 108 2.61 -7.91 -33.28
CA PHE A 108 1.89 -8.84 -34.17
C PHE A 108 0.92 -8.13 -35.12
N PRO A 109 0.07 -7.19 -34.69
CA PRO A 109 -0.82 -6.46 -35.61
C PRO A 109 -0.08 -5.71 -36.70
N VAL A 110 1.11 -5.15 -36.40
CA VAL A 110 1.87 -4.32 -37.35
C VAL A 110 2.79 -5.14 -38.23
N LYS A 111 3.55 -6.07 -37.65
CA LYS A 111 4.58 -6.84 -38.38
C LYS A 111 4.06 -8.17 -38.94
N LYS A 112 2.95 -8.70 -38.44
CA LYS A 112 2.39 -10.02 -38.75
C LYS A 112 3.39 -11.17 -38.59
N ASP A 113 4.41 -10.98 -37.77
CA ASP A 113 5.46 -11.95 -37.46
C ASP A 113 5.23 -12.52 -36.06
N ALA A 114 4.77 -13.76 -36.00
CA ALA A 114 4.48 -14.45 -34.73
C ALA A 114 5.73 -14.71 -33.89
N LYS A 115 6.88 -14.99 -34.53
CA LYS A 115 8.14 -15.27 -33.85
C LYS A 115 8.68 -14.02 -33.14
N MET A 116 8.63 -12.90 -33.87
CA MET A 116 9.02 -11.61 -33.28
C MET A 116 8.09 -11.18 -32.15
N ALA A 117 6.77 -11.38 -32.31
CA ALA A 117 5.79 -11.09 -31.25
C ALA A 117 6.05 -11.92 -29.98
N GLN A 118 6.37 -13.21 -30.12
CA GLN A 118 6.70 -14.08 -29.00
C GLN A 118 7.99 -13.63 -28.29
N THR A 119 9.01 -13.23 -29.04
CA THR A 119 10.25 -12.70 -28.48
C THR A 119 10.00 -11.41 -27.70
N MET A 120 9.20 -10.48 -28.24
CA MET A 120 8.82 -9.25 -27.55
C MET A 120 8.01 -9.52 -26.27
N ALA A 121 7.11 -10.51 -26.29
CA ALA A 121 6.37 -10.92 -25.10
C ALA A 121 7.29 -11.46 -23.98
N GLN A 122 8.33 -12.21 -24.34
CA GLN A 122 9.33 -12.68 -23.37
C GLN A 122 10.13 -11.51 -22.77
N TYR A 123 10.53 -10.53 -23.59
CA TYR A 123 11.20 -9.33 -23.08
C TYR A 123 10.30 -8.51 -22.17
N ALA A 124 9.01 -8.37 -22.49
CA ALA A 124 8.04 -7.68 -21.64
C ALA A 124 7.88 -8.37 -20.29
N ASP A 125 7.80 -9.70 -20.26
CA ASP A 125 7.71 -10.48 -19.03
C ASP A 125 8.95 -10.31 -18.14
N ILE A 126 10.14 -10.33 -18.73
CA ILE A 126 11.40 -10.08 -18.01
C ILE A 126 11.44 -8.65 -17.45
N ALA A 127 11.07 -7.66 -18.25
CA ALA A 127 11.07 -6.26 -17.82
C ALA A 127 10.07 -6.03 -16.68
N ARG A 128 8.87 -6.62 -16.76
CA ARG A 128 7.85 -6.59 -15.71
C ARG A 128 8.35 -7.21 -14.41
N LYS A 129 8.97 -8.39 -14.47
CA LYS A 129 9.52 -9.05 -13.28
C LYS A 129 10.62 -8.23 -12.61
N ARG A 130 11.49 -7.59 -13.38
CA ARG A 130 12.53 -6.70 -12.87
C ARG A 130 11.95 -5.47 -12.17
N TRP A 131 10.94 -4.86 -12.77
CA TRP A 131 10.26 -3.72 -12.17
C TRP A 131 9.57 -4.12 -10.85
N LEU A 132 8.83 -5.22 -10.83
CA LEU A 132 8.17 -5.70 -9.60
C LEU A 132 9.19 -6.00 -8.49
N ALA A 133 10.31 -6.62 -8.82
CA ALA A 133 11.37 -6.88 -7.85
C ALA A 133 11.99 -5.58 -7.30
N ASP A 134 12.16 -4.56 -8.14
CA ASP A 134 12.65 -3.24 -7.73
C ASP A 134 11.65 -2.54 -6.80
N GLU A 135 10.36 -2.59 -7.13
CA GLU A 135 9.30 -2.01 -6.28
C GLU A 135 9.19 -2.74 -4.92
N GLU A 136 9.32 -4.06 -4.91
CA GLU A 136 9.36 -4.83 -3.65
C GLU A 136 10.59 -4.49 -2.81
N ASN A 137 11.75 -4.26 -3.43
CA ASN A 137 12.97 -3.88 -2.72
C ASN A 137 12.90 -2.45 -2.14
N LYS A 138 12.09 -1.57 -2.69
CA LYS A 138 11.84 -0.22 -2.16
C LYS A 138 10.94 -0.22 -0.93
N ARG A 139 10.16 -1.28 -0.74
CA ARG A 139 9.32 -1.41 0.45
C ARG A 139 10.21 -1.69 1.67
N PRO A 140 10.04 -0.94 2.77
CA PRO A 140 10.76 -1.26 3.99
C PRO A 140 10.40 -2.69 4.40
N ARG A 141 11.40 -3.53 4.55
CA ARG A 141 11.20 -4.89 5.06
C ARG A 141 10.64 -4.77 6.47
N ARG A 142 9.53 -5.43 6.73
CA ARG A 142 9.06 -5.62 8.10
C ARG A 142 10.15 -6.39 8.84
N GLN A 143 10.84 -5.70 9.71
CA GLN A 143 11.66 -6.38 10.70
C GLN A 143 10.68 -6.96 11.72
N THR A 144 10.31 -8.21 11.54
CA THR A 144 9.73 -8.98 12.63
C THR A 144 10.82 -9.06 13.69
N ARG A 145 10.70 -8.25 14.72
CA ARG A 145 11.58 -8.35 15.89
C ARG A 145 11.32 -9.72 16.50
N TYR A 146 12.25 -10.62 16.29
CA TYR A 146 12.28 -11.84 17.06
C TYR A 146 12.68 -11.47 18.49
N VAL A 147 11.71 -11.47 19.38
CA VAL A 147 11.95 -11.33 20.81
C VAL A 147 12.25 -12.73 21.30
N SER A 148 13.48 -12.95 21.76
CA SER A 148 13.85 -14.25 22.32
C SER A 148 13.08 -14.53 23.62
N GLU A 149 12.83 -15.80 23.92
CA GLU A 149 12.18 -16.18 25.18
C GLU A 149 12.92 -15.62 26.41
N ALA A 150 14.23 -15.44 26.32
CA ALA A 150 15.06 -14.82 27.35
C ALA A 150 14.76 -13.32 27.52
N GLU A 151 14.38 -12.61 26.49
CA GLU A 151 13.94 -11.22 26.58
C GLU A 151 12.52 -11.12 27.18
N TYR A 152 11.62 -12.03 26.83
CA TYR A 152 10.30 -12.12 27.46
C TYR A 152 10.40 -12.38 28.97
N ALA A 153 11.29 -13.29 29.38
CA ALA A 153 11.52 -13.57 30.79
C ALA A 153 12.10 -12.37 31.56
N ARG A 154 12.94 -11.54 30.91
CA ARG A 154 13.48 -10.30 31.51
C ARG A 154 12.42 -9.22 31.70
N TRP A 155 11.41 -9.16 30.85
CA TRP A 155 10.36 -8.16 30.95
C TRP A 155 9.26 -8.52 31.94
N GLY A 156 9.36 -9.64 32.63
CA GLY A 156 8.44 -10.03 33.68
C GLY A 156 7.01 -10.28 33.20
N VAL A 157 6.79 -10.43 31.91
CA VAL A 157 5.50 -10.85 31.35
C VAL A 157 5.47 -12.39 31.48
N GLY A 158 5.21 -12.83 32.73
CA GLY A 158 4.97 -14.23 33.01
C GLY A 158 3.65 -14.68 32.38
N VAL A 159 3.67 -15.85 31.79
CA VAL A 159 2.54 -16.66 31.33
C VAL A 159 1.49 -16.82 32.41
#